data_a9c3cae38ec35707f72ec6b382605726
#
_entry.id   a9c3cae38ec35707f72ec6b382605726
#
_cell.length_a   1.000
_cell.length_b   1.000
_cell.length_c   1.000
_cell.angle_alpha   90.00
_cell.angle_beta   90.00
_cell.angle_gamma   90.00
#
_symmetry.space_group_name_H-M   'P 1'
#
loop_
_entity.id
_entity.type
_entity.pdbx_description
1 polymer ?
#
loop_
_entity_poly.entity_id
_entity_poly.type
_entity_poly.pdbx_seq_one_letter_code
_entity_poly.pdbx_strand_id
1 'polypeptide(L)'
;MKERLITDSYDGYELRYPFLVEHVKTQLEKQFWTATEARVDLDEVEMLYALTDEQRNVVKRLLPLFLRYELYVGSFWTDTYAKLFPCPEAQEAAVTVAMVERAIHARFYDKINKAFGLDKDIHYLSYLDDPAFKGRAKWIGDLLKSDD
;
A
#
# COMPACT_ATOMS: atom_id res chain seq x y z
N MET A 1 -20.53 -26.87 20.81
CA MET A 1 -19.66 -26.55 19.65
C MET A 1 -18.38 -25.97 20.19
N LYS A 2 -17.24 -26.40 19.66
CA LYS A 2 -15.93 -25.78 20.00
C LYS A 2 -15.94 -24.32 19.51
N GLU A 3 -15.50 -23.40 20.34
CA GLU A 3 -15.35 -21.99 19.94
C GLU A 3 -14.29 -21.91 18.82
N ARG A 4 -14.63 -21.24 17.71
CA ARG A 4 -13.68 -20.99 16.61
C ARG A 4 -12.87 -19.73 16.92
N LEU A 5 -11.57 -19.83 16.76
CA LEU A 5 -10.65 -18.71 16.88
C LEU A 5 -10.44 -18.02 15.51
N ILE A 6 -9.94 -16.80 15.51
CA ILE A 6 -9.60 -16.06 14.30
C ILE A 6 -8.51 -16.77 13.46
N THR A 7 -7.73 -17.64 14.11
CA THR A 7 -6.68 -18.47 13.51
C THR A 7 -7.19 -19.80 12.97
N ASP A 8 -8.47 -20.12 13.16
CA ASP A 8 -9.04 -21.37 12.68
C ASP A 8 -9.54 -21.22 11.25
N SER A 9 -9.15 -22.13 10.37
CA SER A 9 -9.71 -22.26 9.03
C SER A 9 -11.18 -22.69 9.10
N TYR A 10 -12.00 -22.17 8.16
CA TYR A 10 -13.41 -22.50 8.07
C TYR A 10 -13.94 -22.42 6.64
N ASP A 11 -14.58 -23.49 6.18
CA ASP A 11 -15.08 -23.61 4.80
C ASP A 11 -16.48 -22.99 4.59
N GLY A 12 -17.17 -22.59 5.68
CA GLY A 12 -18.46 -21.92 5.61
C GLY A 12 -18.34 -20.41 5.64
N TYR A 13 -19.47 -19.70 5.49
CA TYR A 13 -19.56 -18.24 5.53
C TYR A 13 -20.36 -17.73 6.74
N GLU A 14 -20.31 -18.43 7.87
CA GLU A 14 -20.86 -17.94 9.14
C GLU A 14 -19.85 -17.03 9.84
N LEU A 15 -20.07 -15.73 9.78
CA LEU A 15 -19.15 -14.71 10.26
C LEU A 15 -19.16 -14.59 11.78
N ARG A 16 -17.98 -14.60 12.38
CA ARG A 16 -17.77 -14.48 13.83
C ARG A 16 -17.17 -13.14 14.23
N TYR A 17 -16.54 -12.47 13.30
CA TYR A 17 -15.84 -11.19 13.50
C TYR A 17 -16.45 -10.09 12.62
N PRO A 18 -17.72 -9.71 12.84
CA PRO A 18 -18.46 -8.80 11.95
C PRO A 18 -17.81 -7.42 11.85
N PHE A 19 -17.01 -6.99 12.81
CA PHE A 19 -16.29 -5.72 12.75
C PHE A 19 -15.27 -5.67 11.59
N LEU A 20 -14.68 -6.81 11.21
CA LEU A 20 -13.79 -6.88 10.04
C LEU A 20 -14.58 -6.64 8.74
N VAL A 21 -15.77 -7.24 8.64
CA VAL A 21 -16.66 -7.07 7.48
C VAL A 21 -17.15 -5.61 7.38
N GLU A 22 -17.49 -4.98 8.50
CA GLU A 22 -17.87 -3.56 8.49
C GLU A 22 -16.71 -2.64 8.07
N HIS A 23 -15.47 -3.00 8.42
CA HIS A 23 -14.29 -2.30 7.92
C HIS A 23 -14.18 -2.40 6.39
N VAL A 24 -14.28 -3.60 5.83
CA VAL A 24 -14.26 -3.85 4.38
C VAL A 24 -15.37 -3.07 3.68
N LYS A 25 -16.57 -3.13 4.19
CA LYS A 25 -17.72 -2.39 3.67
C LYS A 25 -17.48 -0.88 3.68
N THR A 26 -16.90 -0.34 4.75
CA THR A 26 -16.56 1.09 4.84
C THR A 26 -15.54 1.48 3.78
N GLN A 27 -14.51 0.67 3.56
CA GLN A 27 -13.51 0.90 2.52
C GLN A 27 -14.15 0.91 1.11
N LEU A 28 -15.02 -0.07 0.82
CA LEU A 28 -15.60 -0.22 -0.51
C LEU A 28 -16.73 0.78 -0.81
N GLU A 29 -17.57 1.08 0.19
CA GLU A 29 -18.78 1.89 -0.04
C GLU A 29 -18.59 3.39 0.26
N LYS A 30 -17.67 3.76 1.16
CA LYS A 30 -17.55 5.13 1.66
C LYS A 30 -16.19 5.79 1.43
N GLN A 31 -15.14 5.00 1.33
CA GLN A 31 -13.76 5.50 1.22
C GLN A 31 -13.10 5.09 -0.10
N PHE A 32 -13.82 4.41 -0.98
CA PHE A 32 -13.28 4.03 -2.26
C PHE A 32 -13.10 5.27 -3.15
N TRP A 33 -11.93 5.37 -3.75
CA TRP A 33 -11.57 6.38 -4.73
C TRP A 33 -10.63 5.77 -5.77
N THR A 34 -10.41 6.47 -6.86
CA THR A 34 -9.49 6.02 -7.91
C THR A 34 -8.40 7.06 -8.15
N ALA A 35 -7.24 6.63 -8.62
CA ALA A 35 -6.14 7.53 -8.95
C ALA A 35 -6.51 8.59 -10.00
N THR A 36 -7.58 8.35 -10.78
CA THR A 36 -8.07 9.31 -11.78
C THR A 36 -8.79 10.50 -11.17
N GLU A 37 -9.32 10.37 -9.95
CA GLU A 37 -10.00 11.45 -9.23
C GLU A 37 -9.04 12.48 -8.65
N ALA A 38 -7.78 12.11 -8.47
CA ALA A 38 -6.76 13.02 -7.95
C ALA A 38 -6.31 14.03 -9.02
N ARG A 39 -6.32 15.31 -8.66
CA ARG A 39 -5.98 16.45 -9.54
C ARG A 39 -4.47 16.77 -9.46
N VAL A 40 -3.63 15.82 -9.90
CA VAL A 40 -2.16 15.98 -9.86
C VAL A 40 -1.63 17.05 -10.83
N ASP A 41 -2.45 17.54 -11.74
CA ASP A 41 -2.14 18.67 -12.61
C ASP A 41 -1.85 19.97 -11.82
N LEU A 42 -2.54 20.16 -10.69
CA LEU A 42 -2.29 21.30 -9.79
C LEU A 42 -0.98 21.11 -9.03
N ASP A 43 -0.72 19.90 -8.56
CA ASP A 43 0.50 19.54 -7.84
C ASP A 43 1.75 19.71 -8.72
N GLU A 44 1.63 19.43 -10.03
CA GLU A 44 2.71 19.65 -10.99
C GLU A 44 3.11 21.14 -11.05
N VAL A 45 2.15 22.05 -11.11
CA VAL A 45 2.38 23.49 -11.12
C VAL A 45 3.06 23.92 -9.81
N GLU A 46 2.57 23.46 -8.65
CA GLU A 46 3.20 23.78 -7.36
C GLU A 46 4.62 23.22 -7.27
N MET A 47 4.83 22.00 -7.74
CA MET A 47 6.14 21.35 -7.76
C MET A 47 7.16 22.17 -8.57
N LEU A 48 6.74 22.76 -9.69
CA LEU A 48 7.62 23.54 -10.57
C LEU A 48 7.89 24.95 -10.06
N TYR A 49 6.89 25.62 -9.48
CA TYR A 49 6.93 27.06 -9.26
C TYR A 49 6.85 27.51 -7.80
N ALA A 50 6.28 26.69 -6.90
CA ALA A 50 6.10 27.09 -5.50
C ALA A 50 7.15 26.51 -4.55
N LEU A 51 7.78 25.39 -4.89
CA LEU A 51 8.77 24.75 -4.03
C LEU A 51 10.18 25.24 -4.30
N THR A 52 11.00 25.32 -3.25
CA THR A 52 12.45 25.51 -3.37
C THR A 52 13.11 24.25 -3.95
N ASP A 53 14.36 24.35 -4.38
CA ASP A 53 15.11 23.18 -4.92
C ASP A 53 15.28 22.08 -3.86
N GLU A 54 15.50 22.46 -2.60
CA GLU A 54 15.61 21.52 -1.50
C GLU A 54 14.29 20.80 -1.25
N GLN A 55 13.17 21.50 -1.25
CA GLN A 55 11.83 20.92 -1.10
C GLN A 55 11.52 19.97 -2.24
N ARG A 56 11.80 20.39 -3.50
CA ARG A 56 11.67 19.50 -4.68
C ARG A 56 12.50 18.23 -4.53
N ASN A 57 13.73 18.35 -4.06
CA ASN A 57 14.60 17.19 -3.84
C ASN A 57 14.02 16.20 -2.82
N VAL A 58 13.43 16.69 -1.74
CA VAL A 58 12.76 15.83 -0.75
C VAL A 58 11.59 15.10 -1.39
N VAL A 59 10.72 15.80 -2.10
CA VAL A 59 9.55 15.19 -2.77
C VAL A 59 9.99 14.13 -3.77
N LYS A 60 10.99 14.42 -4.61
CA LYS A 60 11.53 13.49 -5.61
C LYS A 60 12.11 12.21 -5.02
N ARG A 61 12.59 12.24 -3.79
CA ARG A 61 13.11 11.05 -3.09
C ARG A 61 12.01 10.26 -2.40
N LEU A 62 10.98 10.94 -1.86
CA LEU A 62 9.93 10.30 -1.08
C LEU A 62 8.88 9.61 -1.95
N LEU A 63 8.46 10.19 -3.06
CA LEU A 63 7.38 9.64 -3.87
C LEU A 63 7.67 8.24 -4.43
N PRO A 64 8.86 7.97 -5.02
CA PRO A 64 9.20 6.61 -5.43
C PRO A 64 9.28 5.61 -4.26
N LEU A 65 9.72 6.07 -3.10
CA LEU A 65 9.78 5.26 -1.89
C LEU A 65 8.37 4.90 -1.39
N PHE A 66 7.42 5.84 -1.39
CA PHE A 66 6.02 5.55 -1.03
C PHE A 66 5.41 4.53 -1.99
N LEU A 67 5.58 4.70 -3.29
CA LEU A 67 5.14 3.69 -4.26
C LEU A 67 5.68 2.29 -3.91
N ARG A 68 6.95 2.20 -3.52
CA ARG A 68 7.55 0.92 -3.12
C ARG A 68 6.90 0.36 -1.85
N TYR A 69 6.59 1.20 -0.88
CA TYR A 69 5.94 0.77 0.36
C TYR A 69 4.52 0.26 0.12
N GLU A 70 3.74 0.86 -0.77
CA GLU A 70 2.42 0.36 -1.13
C GLU A 70 2.47 -1.10 -1.63
N LEU A 71 3.49 -1.41 -2.43
CA LEU A 71 3.70 -2.78 -2.91
C LEU A 71 4.07 -3.74 -1.77
N TYR A 72 4.86 -3.31 -0.80
CA TYR A 72 5.20 -4.12 0.37
C TYR A 72 3.98 -4.33 1.28
N VAL A 73 3.23 -3.28 1.56
CA VAL A 73 2.02 -3.36 2.39
C VAL A 73 0.99 -4.29 1.74
N GLY A 74 0.76 -4.17 0.43
CA GLY A 74 -0.11 -5.07 -0.29
C GLY A 74 0.32 -6.54 -0.19
N SER A 75 1.64 -6.83 -0.29
CA SER A 75 2.18 -8.19 -0.12
C SER A 75 2.03 -8.69 1.32
N PHE A 76 2.22 -7.83 2.32
CA PHE A 76 1.99 -8.21 3.73
C PHE A 76 0.57 -8.74 3.93
N TRP A 77 -0.43 -8.05 3.41
CA TRP A 77 -1.83 -8.46 3.59
C TRP A 77 -2.14 -9.80 2.93
N THR A 78 -1.64 -10.06 1.72
CA THR A 78 -1.92 -11.31 0.99
C THR A 78 -1.01 -12.47 1.40
N ASP A 79 0.26 -12.20 1.65
CA ASP A 79 1.27 -13.26 1.77
C ASP A 79 1.59 -13.62 3.23
N THR A 80 1.29 -12.70 4.17
CA THR A 80 1.55 -12.87 5.61
C THR A 80 0.24 -12.89 6.40
N TYR A 81 -0.49 -11.76 6.44
CA TYR A 81 -1.69 -11.63 7.26
C TYR A 81 -2.75 -12.68 6.91
N ALA A 82 -3.03 -12.89 5.63
CA ALA A 82 -4.02 -13.87 5.20
C ALA A 82 -3.68 -15.31 5.61
N LYS A 83 -2.40 -15.65 5.72
CA LYS A 83 -1.97 -16.96 6.20
C LYS A 83 -2.13 -17.12 7.72
N LEU A 84 -1.86 -16.05 8.48
CA LEU A 84 -1.99 -16.05 9.94
C LEU A 84 -3.45 -16.10 10.39
N PHE A 85 -4.35 -15.50 9.62
CA PHE A 85 -5.77 -15.38 9.94
C PHE A 85 -6.64 -15.94 8.82
N PRO A 86 -6.80 -17.28 8.76
CA PRO A 86 -7.50 -17.94 7.65
C PRO A 86 -9.03 -17.89 7.74
N CYS A 87 -9.62 -17.23 8.73
CA CYS A 87 -11.07 -17.08 8.81
C CYS A 87 -11.61 -16.19 7.67
N PRO A 88 -12.86 -16.42 7.19
CA PRO A 88 -13.40 -15.72 6.02
C PRO A 88 -13.35 -14.21 6.11
N GLU A 89 -13.67 -13.64 7.27
CA GLU A 89 -13.68 -12.19 7.51
C GLU A 89 -12.29 -11.57 7.40
N ALA A 90 -11.29 -12.25 7.92
CA ALA A 90 -9.89 -11.79 7.81
C ALA A 90 -9.37 -11.91 6.39
N GLN A 91 -9.76 -12.96 5.66
CA GLN A 91 -9.42 -13.12 4.25
C GLN A 91 -10.04 -12.01 3.39
N GLU A 92 -11.31 -11.69 3.61
CA GLU A 92 -12.00 -10.60 2.93
C GLU A 92 -11.31 -9.26 3.21
N ALA A 93 -10.97 -8.98 4.47
CA ALA A 93 -10.24 -7.79 4.86
C ALA A 93 -8.85 -7.72 4.19
N ALA A 94 -8.09 -8.82 4.21
CA ALA A 94 -6.77 -8.90 3.60
C ALA A 94 -6.79 -8.59 2.10
N VAL A 95 -7.71 -9.20 1.36
CA VAL A 95 -7.84 -8.99 -0.09
C VAL A 95 -8.26 -7.55 -0.39
N THR A 96 -9.21 -7.00 0.37
CA THR A 96 -9.70 -5.63 0.17
C THR A 96 -8.59 -4.60 0.41
N VAL A 97 -7.86 -4.69 1.53
CA VAL A 97 -6.77 -3.76 1.82
C VAL A 97 -5.64 -3.92 0.79
N ALA A 98 -5.24 -5.15 0.46
CA ALA A 98 -4.23 -5.39 -0.56
C ALA A 98 -4.61 -4.78 -1.93
N MET A 99 -5.88 -4.84 -2.31
CA MET A 99 -6.39 -4.20 -3.51
C MET A 99 -6.25 -2.67 -3.43
N VAL A 100 -6.63 -2.06 -2.31
CA VAL A 100 -6.50 -0.60 -2.10
C VAL A 100 -5.04 -0.18 -2.25
N GLU A 101 -4.12 -0.85 -1.55
CA GLU A 101 -2.70 -0.52 -1.58
C GLU A 101 -2.08 -0.67 -2.99
N ARG A 102 -2.33 -1.79 -3.65
CA ARG A 102 -1.70 -2.12 -4.94
C ARG A 102 -2.40 -1.52 -6.16
N ALA A 103 -3.73 -1.42 -6.13
CA ALA A 103 -4.49 -0.98 -7.30
C ALA A 103 -4.92 0.49 -7.25
N ILE A 104 -4.96 1.10 -6.07
CA ILE A 104 -5.35 2.50 -5.89
C ILE A 104 -4.16 3.35 -5.49
N HIS A 105 -3.58 3.11 -4.31
CA HIS A 105 -2.48 3.91 -3.78
C HIS A 105 -1.24 3.85 -4.68
N ALA A 106 -0.79 2.65 -5.07
CA ALA A 106 0.36 2.52 -5.95
C ALA A 106 0.14 3.21 -7.31
N ARG A 107 -1.06 3.13 -7.88
CA ARG A 107 -1.39 3.86 -9.13
C ARG A 107 -1.45 5.38 -8.93
N PHE A 108 -1.88 5.84 -7.77
CA PHE A 108 -1.86 7.26 -7.43
C PHE A 108 -0.43 7.79 -7.36
N TYR A 109 0.47 7.10 -6.63
CA TYR A 109 1.88 7.48 -6.60
C TYR A 109 2.58 7.37 -7.96
N ASP A 110 2.23 6.38 -8.78
CA ASP A 110 2.72 6.29 -10.15
C ASP A 110 2.26 7.50 -10.99
N LYS A 111 1.00 7.92 -10.86
CA LYS A 111 0.45 9.09 -11.54
C LYS A 111 1.19 10.38 -11.14
N ILE A 112 1.45 10.59 -9.84
CA ILE A 112 2.23 11.74 -9.36
C ILE A 112 3.68 11.67 -9.87
N ASN A 113 4.32 10.50 -9.76
CA ASN A 113 5.68 10.33 -10.27
C ASN A 113 5.77 10.69 -11.75
N LYS A 114 4.81 10.27 -12.57
CA LYS A 114 4.74 10.62 -13.99
C LYS A 114 4.56 12.12 -14.23
N ALA A 115 3.66 12.76 -13.48
CA ALA A 115 3.45 14.21 -13.58
C ALA A 115 4.74 15.01 -13.25
N PHE A 116 5.55 14.49 -12.33
CA PHE A 116 6.81 15.12 -11.94
C PHE A 116 8.03 14.68 -12.76
N GLY A 117 7.81 13.88 -13.81
CA GLY A 117 8.89 13.34 -14.67
C GLY A 117 9.77 12.31 -13.96
N LEU A 118 9.23 11.59 -12.99
CA LEU A 118 9.91 10.58 -12.18
C LEU A 118 9.49 9.14 -12.57
N ASP A 119 9.13 8.93 -13.82
CA ASP A 119 8.55 7.68 -14.33
C ASP A 119 9.56 6.70 -14.93
N LYS A 120 10.87 6.97 -14.80
CA LYS A 120 11.92 6.07 -15.26
C LYS A 120 12.43 5.18 -14.13
N ASP A 121 12.95 4.01 -14.46
CA ASP A 121 13.50 3.05 -13.49
C ASP A 121 14.52 3.68 -12.55
N ILE A 122 15.36 4.57 -13.06
CA ILE A 122 16.34 5.30 -12.24
C ILE A 122 15.68 6.12 -11.13
N HIS A 123 14.48 6.66 -11.37
CA HIS A 123 13.75 7.41 -10.35
C HIS A 123 13.05 6.48 -9.35
N TYR A 124 12.38 5.43 -9.84
CA TYR A 124 11.71 4.44 -8.97
C TYR A 124 12.69 3.70 -8.04
N LEU A 125 13.96 3.62 -8.41
CA LEU A 125 15.01 2.99 -7.61
C LEU A 125 15.90 3.98 -6.86
N SER A 126 15.65 5.29 -6.98
CA SER A 126 16.50 6.35 -6.39
C SER A 126 16.61 6.28 -4.86
N TYR A 127 15.64 5.68 -4.18
CA TYR A 127 15.73 5.43 -2.73
C TYR A 127 16.89 4.51 -2.34
N LEU A 128 17.41 3.71 -3.29
CA LEU A 128 18.58 2.83 -3.05
C LEU A 128 19.90 3.60 -2.95
N ASP A 129 19.94 4.86 -3.41
CA ASP A 129 21.11 5.72 -3.30
C ASP A 129 21.24 6.32 -1.90
N ASP A 130 20.18 6.32 -1.10
CA ASP A 130 20.19 6.75 0.29
C ASP A 130 20.33 5.54 1.22
N PRO A 131 21.43 5.44 2.02
CA PRO A 131 21.65 4.28 2.88
C PRO A 131 20.55 4.03 3.91
N ALA A 132 19.88 5.08 4.41
CA ALA A 132 18.80 4.95 5.39
C ALA A 132 17.54 4.36 4.72
N PHE A 133 17.16 4.86 3.56
CA PHE A 133 16.01 4.35 2.81
C PHE A 133 16.26 2.93 2.29
N LYS A 134 17.45 2.68 1.76
CA LYS A 134 17.87 1.33 1.33
C LYS A 134 17.82 0.33 2.48
N GLY A 135 18.36 0.71 3.66
CA GLY A 135 18.35 -0.14 4.85
C GLY A 135 16.93 -0.46 5.31
N ARG A 136 16.03 0.54 5.33
CA ARG A 136 14.63 0.36 5.71
C ARG A 136 13.87 -0.51 4.71
N ALA A 137 14.02 -0.27 3.41
CA ALA A 137 13.38 -1.07 2.38
C ALA A 137 13.86 -2.53 2.40
N LYS A 138 15.16 -2.76 2.64
CA LYS A 138 15.72 -4.09 2.82
C LYS A 138 15.12 -4.79 4.04
N TRP A 139 15.08 -4.11 5.19
CA TRP A 139 14.52 -4.68 6.42
C TRP A 139 13.05 -5.12 6.25
N ILE A 140 12.20 -4.27 5.67
CA ILE A 140 10.81 -4.62 5.37
C ILE A 140 10.74 -5.82 4.40
N GLY A 141 11.56 -5.79 3.34
CA GLY A 141 11.58 -6.87 2.36
C GLY A 141 12.07 -8.21 2.92
N ASP A 142 12.95 -8.17 3.91
CA ASP A 142 13.42 -9.38 4.61
C ASP A 142 12.34 -9.93 5.56
N LEU A 143 11.64 -9.06 6.29
CA LEU A 143 10.49 -9.46 7.13
C LEU A 143 9.38 -10.14 6.34
N LEU A 144 9.07 -9.64 5.14
CA LEU A 144 8.05 -10.24 4.28
C LEU A 144 8.43 -11.61 3.69
N LYS A 145 9.71 -11.99 3.80
CA LYS A 145 10.24 -13.27 3.30
C LYS A 145 10.57 -14.24 4.43
N SER A 146 10.57 -13.77 5.68
CA SER A 146 10.81 -14.64 6.81
C SER A 146 9.59 -15.54 7.01
N ASP A 147 9.84 -16.84 7.19
CA ASP A 147 8.82 -17.84 7.54
C ASP A 147 8.60 -17.92 9.07
N ASP A 148 9.19 -17.01 9.84
CA ASP A 148 9.10 -16.93 11.31
C ASP A 148 7.90 -16.09 11.79
#